data_bcf8d163db9aeab2c979c2cf6a65fa36
#
_entry.id   bcf8d163db9aeab2c979c2cf6a65fa36
#
_cell.length_a   1.000
_cell.length_b   1.000
_cell.length_c   1.000
_cell.angle_alpha   90.00
_cell.angle_beta   90.00
_cell.angle_gamma   90.00
#
_symmetry.space_group_name_H-M   'P 1'
#
loop_
_entity.id
_entity.type
_entity.pdbx_description
1 polymer ?
#
loop_
_entity_poly.entity_id
_entity_poly.type
_entity_poly.pdbx_seq_one_letter_code
_entity_poly.pdbx_strand_id
1 'polypeptide(L)'
;MENVEFYTLDEVKDKHIGKVGTPQREKYEAELQSFIVGEAIKQARKAQKMTQQQLAEKIGVQRAQVSKIENGRNLTLSTVARCFKAMGLEASLSVSGLGNFLL
;
A
#
# COMPACT_ATOMS: atom_id res chain seq x y z
N MET A 1 -10.81 -13.70 3.13
CA MET A 1 -9.88 -12.89 3.89
C MET A 1 -10.66 -12.06 4.88
N GLU A 2 -10.39 -12.25 6.10
CA GLU A 2 -11.10 -11.55 7.12
C GLU A 2 -10.35 -10.29 7.51
N ASN A 3 -11.07 -9.24 7.55
CA ASN A 3 -10.76 -8.03 8.31
C ASN A 3 -9.34 -7.54 8.26
N VAL A 4 -8.93 -7.09 7.10
CA VAL A 4 -7.86 -6.12 7.08
C VAL A 4 -8.49 -4.82 7.59
N GLU A 5 -8.11 -4.41 8.77
CA GLU A 5 -8.52 -3.11 9.27
C GLU A 5 -7.82 -2.04 8.46
N PHE A 6 -8.63 -1.24 7.78
CA PHE A 6 -8.11 -0.09 7.08
C PHE A 6 -8.24 1.11 8.02
N TYR A 7 -7.11 1.62 8.44
CA TYR A 7 -7.08 2.88 9.16
C TYR A 7 -7.20 4.02 8.15
N THR A 8 -8.05 4.97 8.44
CA THR A 8 -8.06 6.19 7.63
C THR A 8 -6.81 6.99 7.94
N LEU A 9 -6.35 7.73 6.95
CA LEU A 9 -5.22 8.62 7.15
C LEU A 9 -5.47 9.61 8.27
N ASP A 10 -6.68 10.13 8.37
CA ASP A 10 -7.04 11.09 9.40
C ASP A 10 -6.93 10.50 10.79
N GLU A 11 -7.33 9.27 11.00
CA GLU A 11 -7.21 8.61 12.31
C GLU A 11 -5.77 8.50 12.77
N VAL A 12 -4.85 8.23 11.86
CA VAL A 12 -3.44 8.10 12.19
C VAL A 12 -2.80 9.48 12.37
N LYS A 13 -3.14 10.44 11.54
CA LYS A 13 -2.59 11.80 11.58
C LYS A 13 -2.90 12.53 12.88
N ASP A 14 -4.14 12.45 13.32
CA ASP A 14 -4.57 13.17 14.53
C ASP A 14 -3.84 12.71 15.77
N LYS A 15 -3.31 11.51 15.75
CA LYS A 15 -2.55 10.97 16.87
C LYS A 15 -1.08 11.35 16.90
N HIS A 16 -0.49 11.61 15.72
CA HIS A 16 0.97 11.62 15.61
C HIS A 16 1.57 12.91 15.13
N ILE A 17 0.81 13.82 14.56
CA ILE A 17 1.37 15.02 13.98
C ILE A 17 0.52 16.26 14.23
N GLY A 18 1.17 17.40 13.97
CA GLY A 18 0.57 18.71 14.08
C GLY A 18 -0.55 18.98 13.08
N LYS A 19 -0.94 20.21 12.98
CA LYS A 19 -2.11 20.66 12.24
C LYS A 19 -2.02 20.39 10.74
N VAL A 20 -3.18 20.07 10.15
CA VAL A 20 -3.34 19.93 8.70
C VAL A 20 -2.90 21.21 8.00
N GLY A 21 -2.25 21.06 6.87
CA GLY A 21 -1.85 22.18 6.02
C GLY A 21 -0.44 22.70 6.23
N THR A 22 0.34 22.15 7.18
CA THR A 22 1.75 22.51 7.28
C THR A 22 2.57 21.66 6.31
N PRO A 23 3.68 22.19 5.77
CA PRO A 23 4.54 21.40 4.88
C PRO A 23 5.07 20.12 5.53
N GLN A 24 5.37 20.18 6.80
CA GLN A 24 5.81 18.99 7.56
C GLN A 24 4.72 17.94 7.61
N ARG A 25 3.48 18.36 7.86
CA ARG A 25 2.33 17.47 7.91
C ARG A 25 2.10 16.81 6.56
N GLU A 26 2.14 17.57 5.47
CA GLU A 26 1.94 17.05 4.12
C GLU A 26 2.97 16.02 3.73
N LYS A 27 4.24 16.27 4.02
CA LYS A 27 5.31 15.30 3.75
C LYS A 27 5.10 14.02 4.53
N TYR A 28 4.78 14.14 5.80
CA TYR A 28 4.51 12.99 6.65
C TYR A 28 3.31 12.20 6.15
N GLU A 29 2.26 12.87 5.71
CA GLU A 29 1.07 12.22 5.16
C GLU A 29 1.38 11.37 3.93
N ALA A 30 2.20 11.90 3.01
CA ALA A 30 2.60 11.18 1.82
C ALA A 30 3.40 9.93 2.18
N GLU A 31 4.33 10.05 3.11
CA GLU A 31 5.13 8.92 3.59
C GLU A 31 4.25 7.88 4.29
N LEU A 32 3.29 8.34 5.08
CA LEU A 32 2.37 7.46 5.78
C LEU A 32 1.43 6.72 4.81
N GLN A 33 0.94 7.40 3.78
CA GLN A 33 0.13 6.76 2.74
C GLN A 33 0.90 5.64 2.05
N SER A 34 2.13 5.91 1.67
CA SER A 34 2.99 4.91 1.03
C SER A 34 3.25 3.74 1.97
N PHE A 35 3.48 4.02 3.24
CA PHE A 35 3.67 3.00 4.26
C PHE A 35 2.43 2.12 4.42
N ILE A 36 1.25 2.71 4.48
CA ILE A 36 -0.01 1.97 4.63
C ILE A 36 -0.25 1.05 3.44
N VAL A 37 -0.01 1.52 2.22
CA VAL A 37 -0.16 0.71 1.02
C VAL A 37 0.85 -0.44 0.99
N GLY A 38 2.11 -0.15 1.33
CA GLY A 38 3.14 -1.18 1.43
C GLY A 38 2.79 -2.25 2.46
N GLU A 39 2.26 -1.83 3.60
CA GLU A 39 1.83 -2.75 4.65
C GLU A 39 0.64 -3.60 4.19
N ALA A 40 -0.28 -3.03 3.43
CA ALA A 40 -1.40 -3.79 2.87
C ALA A 40 -0.91 -4.90 1.93
N ILE A 41 0.07 -4.61 1.09
CA ILE A 41 0.70 -5.60 0.21
C ILE A 41 1.33 -6.71 1.04
N LYS A 42 2.07 -6.34 2.07
CA LYS A 42 2.73 -7.30 2.96
C LYS A 42 1.72 -8.20 3.66
N GLN A 43 0.65 -7.63 4.20
CA GLN A 43 -0.38 -8.40 4.88
C GLN A 43 -1.10 -9.36 3.92
N ALA A 44 -1.43 -8.90 2.71
CA ALA A 44 -2.03 -9.75 1.70
C ALA A 44 -1.12 -10.91 1.32
N ARG A 45 0.18 -10.64 1.16
CA ARG A 45 1.17 -11.67 0.87
C ARG A 45 1.23 -12.72 1.98
N LYS A 46 1.32 -12.27 3.23
CA LYS A 46 1.37 -13.17 4.38
C LYS A 46 0.09 -13.98 4.53
N ALA A 47 -1.06 -13.37 4.27
CA ALA A 47 -2.35 -14.07 4.33
C ALA A 47 -2.41 -15.24 3.35
N GLN A 48 -1.69 -15.16 2.25
CA GLN A 48 -1.59 -16.23 1.26
C GLN A 48 -0.40 -17.15 1.49
N LYS A 49 0.30 -16.98 2.60
CA LYS A 49 1.49 -17.79 2.94
C LYS A 49 2.57 -17.73 1.87
N MET A 50 2.72 -16.57 1.26
CA MET A 50 3.69 -16.33 0.20
C MET A 50 4.90 -15.62 0.77
N THR A 51 6.10 -16.02 0.33
CA THR A 51 7.34 -15.35 0.71
C THR A 51 7.57 -14.13 -0.18
N GLN A 52 8.44 -13.22 0.26
CA GLN A 52 8.86 -12.09 -0.56
C GLN A 52 9.49 -12.56 -1.87
N GLN A 53 10.28 -13.63 -1.80
CA GLN A 53 10.90 -14.21 -2.99
C GLN A 53 9.87 -14.71 -3.99
N GLN A 54 8.83 -15.38 -3.49
CA GLN A 54 7.76 -15.88 -4.35
C GLN A 54 7.00 -14.74 -5.04
N LEU A 55 6.70 -13.68 -4.30
CA LEU A 55 6.06 -12.52 -4.90
C LEU A 55 6.99 -11.84 -5.92
N ALA A 56 8.26 -11.71 -5.58
CA ALA A 56 9.25 -11.13 -6.48
C ALA A 56 9.30 -11.88 -7.83
N GLU A 57 9.33 -13.20 -7.78
CA GLU A 57 9.32 -14.02 -8.98
C GLU A 57 8.05 -13.81 -9.82
N LYS A 58 6.90 -13.69 -9.15
CA LYS A 58 5.64 -13.47 -9.86
C LYS A 58 5.56 -12.14 -10.58
N ILE A 59 6.15 -11.10 -10.01
CA ILE A 59 6.12 -9.77 -10.64
C ILE A 59 7.39 -9.44 -11.42
N GLY A 60 8.36 -10.37 -11.45
CA GLY A 60 9.56 -10.20 -12.27
C GLY A 60 10.58 -9.22 -11.72
N VAL A 61 10.74 -9.15 -10.41
CA VAL A 61 11.70 -8.26 -9.75
C VAL A 61 12.56 -9.04 -8.76
N GLN A 62 13.55 -8.37 -8.20
CA GLN A 62 14.37 -8.94 -7.13
C GLN A 62 13.62 -8.88 -5.79
N ARG A 63 13.94 -9.80 -4.89
CA ARG A 63 13.36 -9.82 -3.55
C ARG A 63 13.56 -8.48 -2.81
N ALA A 64 14.72 -7.87 -2.98
CA ALA A 64 15.00 -6.57 -2.37
C ALA A 64 14.01 -5.50 -2.82
N GLN A 65 13.52 -5.58 -4.06
CA GLN A 65 12.51 -4.66 -4.56
C GLN A 65 11.17 -4.86 -3.87
N VAL A 66 10.79 -6.11 -3.62
CA VAL A 66 9.56 -6.41 -2.85
C VAL A 66 9.68 -5.85 -1.44
N SER A 67 10.83 -6.00 -0.81
CA SER A 67 11.07 -5.42 0.50
C SER A 67 10.87 -3.90 0.51
N LYS A 68 11.39 -3.21 -0.50
CA LYS A 68 11.20 -1.76 -0.63
C LYS A 68 9.72 -1.40 -0.83
N ILE A 69 9.02 -2.14 -1.68
CA ILE A 69 7.58 -1.94 -1.92
C ILE A 69 6.81 -2.08 -0.62
N GLU A 70 7.08 -3.12 0.14
CA GLU A 70 6.38 -3.37 1.41
C GLU A 70 6.71 -2.34 2.48
N ASN A 71 7.82 -1.64 2.34
CA ASN A 71 8.18 -0.51 3.20
C ASN A 71 7.69 0.84 2.66
N GLY A 72 6.89 0.81 1.60
CA GLY A 72 6.30 2.02 1.04
C GLY A 72 7.21 2.83 0.15
N ARG A 73 8.31 2.25 -0.33
CA ARG A 73 9.26 2.95 -1.19
C ARG A 73 8.97 2.68 -2.66
N ASN A 74 9.11 3.71 -3.47
CA ASN A 74 8.97 3.61 -4.92
C ASN A 74 7.63 3.01 -5.36
N LEU A 75 6.56 3.36 -4.66
CA LEU A 75 5.23 2.89 -5.00
C LEU A 75 4.64 3.72 -6.14
N THR A 76 4.13 3.00 -7.14
CA THR A 76 3.30 3.59 -8.19
C THR A 76 2.01 2.78 -8.26
N LEU A 77 0.96 3.35 -8.85
CA LEU A 77 -0.29 2.61 -9.03
C LEU A 77 -0.07 1.34 -9.84
N SER A 78 0.80 1.41 -10.85
CA SER A 78 1.16 0.25 -11.66
C SER A 78 1.79 -0.86 -10.81
N THR A 79 2.74 -0.52 -9.95
CA THR A 79 3.40 -1.49 -9.08
C THR A 79 2.43 -2.10 -8.10
N VAL A 80 1.57 -1.29 -7.48
CA VAL A 80 0.56 -1.76 -6.53
C VAL A 80 -0.39 -2.74 -7.21
N ALA A 81 -0.88 -2.37 -8.39
CA ALA A 81 -1.78 -3.23 -9.16
C ALA A 81 -1.12 -4.57 -9.52
N ARG A 82 0.15 -4.54 -9.93
CA ARG A 82 0.91 -5.76 -10.26
C ARG A 82 1.04 -6.68 -9.06
N CYS A 83 1.35 -6.13 -7.90
CA CYS A 83 1.48 -6.92 -6.67
C CYS A 83 0.18 -7.62 -6.32
N PHE A 84 -0.94 -6.91 -6.31
CA PHE A 84 -2.21 -7.51 -5.97
C PHE A 84 -2.68 -8.52 -7.02
N LYS A 85 -2.49 -8.23 -8.30
CA LYS A 85 -2.83 -9.19 -9.36
C LYS A 85 -2.01 -10.48 -9.26
N ALA A 86 -0.73 -10.35 -8.91
CA ALA A 86 0.12 -11.53 -8.72
C ALA A 86 -0.35 -12.40 -7.56
N MET A 87 -1.05 -11.83 -6.62
CA MET A 87 -1.64 -12.54 -5.48
C MET A 87 -3.08 -12.98 -5.74
N GLY A 88 -3.58 -12.80 -6.96
CA GLY A 88 -4.96 -13.16 -7.32
C GLY A 88 -6.00 -12.23 -6.75
N LEU A 89 -5.62 -11.02 -6.38
CA LEU A 89 -6.49 -10.02 -5.79
C LEU A 89 -6.74 -8.87 -6.76
N GLU A 90 -7.90 -8.25 -6.62
CA GLU A 90 -8.21 -7.04 -7.35
C GLU A 90 -7.99 -5.83 -6.46
N ALA A 91 -7.36 -4.81 -7.02
CA ALA A 91 -7.21 -3.53 -6.36
C ALA A 91 -8.02 -2.48 -7.12
N SER A 92 -8.63 -1.57 -6.38
CA SER A 92 -9.38 -0.48 -6.97
C SER A 92 -9.04 0.83 -6.30
N LEU A 93 -9.19 1.90 -7.05
CA LEU A 93 -9.04 3.26 -6.56
C LEU A 93 -10.43 3.87 -6.43
N SER A 94 -10.75 4.32 -5.22
CA SER A 94 -12.01 5.00 -4.96
C SER A 94 -11.77 6.50 -4.92
N VAL A 95 -12.46 7.22 -5.77
CA VAL A 95 -12.35 8.67 -5.83
C VAL A 95 -13.71 9.29 -5.51
N SER A 96 -13.73 10.11 -4.48
CA SER A 96 -14.94 10.75 -4.00
C SER A 96 -15.57 11.59 -5.11
N GLY A 97 -16.84 11.34 -5.39
CA GLY A 97 -17.59 12.05 -6.43
C GLY A 97 -17.39 11.52 -7.85
N LEU A 98 -16.44 10.61 -8.08
CA LEU A 98 -16.17 10.05 -9.40
C LEU A 98 -16.45 8.56 -9.50
N GLY A 99 -16.30 7.83 -8.39
CA GLY A 99 -16.54 6.40 -8.36
C GLY A 99 -15.30 5.55 -8.12
N ASN A 100 -15.39 4.27 -8.45
CA ASN A 100 -14.33 3.30 -8.24
C ASN A 100 -13.71 2.91 -9.57
N PHE A 101 -12.39 2.87 -9.61
CA PHE A 101 -11.64 2.51 -10.81
C PHE A 101 -10.82 1.26 -10.52
N LEU A 102 -11.03 0.23 -11.32
CA LEU A 102 -10.26 -1.00 -11.22
C LEU A 102 -8.83 -0.76 -11.72
N LEU A 103 -7.88 -1.19 -10.94
CA LEU A 103 -6.46 -1.04 -11.29
C LEU A 103 -5.91 -2.23 -12.07
#